data_2bc459c71cdfe7af089987d645f504d3
#
_entry.id   2bc459c71cdfe7af089987d645f504d3
#
_cell.length_a   1.000
_cell.length_b   1.000
_cell.length_c   1.000
_cell.angle_alpha   90.00
_cell.angle_beta   90.00
_cell.angle_gamma   90.00
#
_symmetry.space_group_name_H-M   'P 1'
#
loop_
_entity.id
_entity.type
_entity.pdbx_description
1 polymer ?
#
loop_
_entity_poly.entity_id
_entity_poly.type
_entity_poly.pdbx_seq_one_letter_code
_entity_poly.pdbx_strand_id
1 'polypeptide(L)'
;MTHSRSLNPFWLFKTLVLTGFLLGSVGAFAKENNALDPAQIMVFTKTTGWRHSSIEAGVKALKTLGEKDGFEVTQTEDAFSFHPDNLKKYQLVLFLSTTLEVLNENQQKAFENYISNGGAFMGIHAAADTEYEWPFYGKLVGAYFESHPNDPNVLTAQMRVLDSKHPATKNLPLSWTRADEWYNYKNINPDIKVLINLEEDSYSGGTNGANHPIAWYHESLGGRAFYTGGGHTEASFEEATFLDHLSGGIAYCLGSD
;
A
#
# COMPACT_ATOMS: atom_id res chain seq x y z
N MET A 1 -13.15 -30.35 -93.02
CA MET A 1 -12.89 -31.80 -92.80
C MET A 1 -12.43 -31.91 -91.35
N THR A 2 -13.36 -32.25 -90.53
CA THR A 2 -13.61 -33.53 -89.91
C THR A 2 -12.62 -33.92 -88.76
N HIS A 3 -13.21 -34.12 -87.64
CA HIS A 3 -13.03 -35.05 -86.58
C HIS A 3 -12.29 -34.50 -85.30
N SER A 4 -12.89 -34.46 -84.19
CA SER A 4 -13.68 -35.37 -83.39
C SER A 4 -12.88 -35.84 -82.15
N ARG A 5 -13.43 -35.58 -80.93
CA ARG A 5 -13.41 -36.37 -79.68
C ARG A 5 -12.04 -36.53 -79.02
N SER A 6 -11.91 -36.36 -77.70
CA SER A 6 -12.66 -37.03 -76.65
C SER A 6 -12.31 -36.46 -75.22
N LEU A 7 -13.26 -36.60 -74.34
CA LEU A 7 -13.22 -36.35 -72.92
C LEU A 7 -12.27 -37.32 -72.19
N ASN A 8 -11.59 -36.88 -71.12
CA ASN A 8 -11.79 -37.47 -69.81
C ASN A 8 -10.96 -36.79 -68.68
N PRO A 9 -11.37 -36.93 -67.46
CA PRO A 9 -11.09 -35.95 -66.41
C PRO A 9 -9.95 -36.42 -65.51
N PHE A 10 -9.12 -35.46 -65.10
CA PHE A 10 -8.15 -35.74 -64.06
C PHE A 10 -8.50 -34.97 -62.77
N TRP A 11 -8.56 -35.76 -61.73
CA TRP A 11 -8.76 -35.40 -60.34
C TRP A 11 -7.74 -34.40 -59.83
N LEU A 12 -8.24 -33.26 -59.31
CA LEU A 12 -7.43 -32.32 -58.51
C LEU A 12 -7.41 -32.81 -57.06
N PHE A 13 -6.27 -33.33 -56.64
CA PHE A 13 -5.96 -33.46 -55.22
C PHE A 13 -5.62 -32.07 -54.69
N LYS A 14 -6.50 -31.49 -53.89
CA LYS A 14 -6.21 -30.31 -53.06
C LYS A 14 -5.45 -30.80 -51.83
N THR A 15 -4.16 -30.56 -51.81
CA THR A 15 -3.32 -30.66 -50.60
C THR A 15 -3.64 -29.54 -49.66
N LEU A 16 -4.33 -29.85 -48.55
CA LEU A 16 -4.61 -28.91 -47.47
C LEU A 16 -3.35 -28.81 -46.60
N VAL A 17 -2.58 -27.73 -46.74
CA VAL A 17 -1.48 -27.43 -45.81
C VAL A 17 -2.10 -26.82 -44.55
N LEU A 18 -2.16 -27.60 -43.50
CA LEU A 18 -2.58 -27.15 -42.16
C LEU A 18 -1.39 -26.49 -41.49
N THR A 19 -1.29 -25.15 -41.59
CA THR A 19 -0.36 -24.35 -40.79
C THR A 19 -0.92 -24.26 -39.35
N GLY A 20 -0.41 -25.11 -38.49
CA GLY A 20 -0.69 -25.03 -37.07
C GLY A 20 -0.04 -23.77 -36.47
N PHE A 21 -0.83 -22.76 -36.14
CA PHE A 21 -0.42 -21.67 -35.25
C PHE A 21 -0.37 -22.23 -33.84
N LEU A 22 0.82 -22.50 -33.32
CA LEU A 22 1.05 -22.65 -31.88
C LEU A 22 0.89 -21.25 -31.25
N LEU A 23 -0.31 -20.96 -30.77
CA LEU A 23 -0.52 -19.91 -29.78
C LEU A 23 0.09 -20.38 -28.47
N GLY A 24 1.34 -19.94 -28.22
CA GLY A 24 1.93 -20.01 -26.91
C GLY A 24 1.08 -19.17 -25.95
N SER A 25 0.23 -19.80 -25.16
CA SER A 25 -0.41 -19.17 -24.02
C SER A 25 0.68 -18.81 -23.02
N VAL A 26 1.07 -17.54 -22.98
CA VAL A 26 1.73 -16.94 -21.82
C VAL A 26 0.70 -17.04 -20.70
N GLY A 27 0.84 -18.06 -19.88
CA GLY A 27 0.04 -18.22 -18.68
C GLY A 27 0.41 -17.10 -17.74
N ALA A 28 -0.36 -16.02 -17.73
CA ALA A 28 -0.47 -15.19 -16.59
C ALA A 28 -0.94 -16.09 -15.45
N PHE A 29 -0.08 -16.31 -14.45
CA PHE A 29 -0.50 -16.89 -13.19
C PHE A 29 -1.44 -15.87 -12.53
N ALA A 30 -2.69 -15.84 -12.94
CA ALA A 30 -3.76 -15.28 -12.14
C ALA A 30 -3.75 -16.11 -10.84
N LYS A 31 -3.39 -15.47 -9.73
CA LYS A 31 -3.57 -16.00 -8.39
C LYS A 31 -5.07 -16.33 -8.31
N GLU A 32 -5.44 -17.62 -8.29
CA GLU A 32 -6.79 -18.03 -7.96
C GLU A 32 -7.06 -17.55 -6.53
N ASN A 33 -7.66 -16.36 -6.42
CA ASN A 33 -8.28 -15.96 -5.17
C ASN A 33 -9.48 -16.89 -4.99
N ASN A 34 -9.31 -17.90 -4.15
CA ASN A 34 -10.46 -18.59 -3.58
C ASN A 34 -11.27 -17.51 -2.85
N ALA A 35 -12.45 -17.19 -3.37
CA ALA A 35 -13.33 -16.11 -2.91
C ALA A 35 -13.91 -16.36 -1.49
N LEU A 36 -13.34 -17.29 -0.73
CA LEU A 36 -13.78 -17.73 0.60
C LEU A 36 -12.72 -17.54 1.70
N ASP A 37 -11.44 -17.33 1.35
CA ASP A 37 -10.41 -17.13 2.37
C ASP A 37 -10.21 -15.64 2.65
N PRO A 38 -10.20 -15.21 3.93
CA PRO A 38 -9.98 -13.82 4.30
C PRO A 38 -8.60 -13.35 3.83
N ALA A 39 -8.52 -12.09 3.40
CA ALA A 39 -7.24 -11.50 3.01
C ALA A 39 -6.28 -11.51 4.22
N GLN A 40 -5.01 -11.87 3.97
CA GLN A 40 -3.98 -11.95 4.99
C GLN A 40 -3.16 -10.65 5.01
N ILE A 41 -3.06 -10.03 6.17
CA ILE A 41 -2.28 -8.80 6.39
C ILE A 41 -1.17 -9.08 7.40
N MET A 42 0.08 -8.80 7.00
CA MET A 42 1.19 -8.79 7.94
C MET A 42 1.36 -7.37 8.50
N VAL A 43 1.25 -7.22 9.81
CA VAL A 43 1.51 -5.97 10.53
C VAL A 43 2.89 -6.05 11.16
N PHE A 44 3.82 -5.28 10.62
CA PHE A 44 5.21 -5.21 11.09
C PHE A 44 5.40 -4.01 12.02
N THR A 45 5.92 -4.27 13.23
CA THR A 45 6.02 -3.28 14.31
C THR A 45 7.41 -3.18 14.92
N LYS A 46 8.44 -3.70 14.24
CA LYS A 46 9.82 -3.64 14.73
C LYS A 46 10.33 -2.20 14.77
N THR A 47 11.00 -1.86 15.85
CA THR A 47 11.68 -0.58 16.04
C THR A 47 13.13 -0.81 16.42
N THR A 48 14.05 -0.04 15.84
CA THR A 48 15.45 0.03 16.25
C THR A 48 15.79 1.41 16.83
N GLY A 49 14.88 2.38 16.66
CA GLY A 49 14.87 3.69 17.28
C GLY A 49 13.77 3.81 18.36
N TRP A 50 13.05 4.92 18.32
CA TRP A 50 11.96 5.18 19.26
C TRP A 50 10.80 4.19 19.09
N ARG A 51 10.35 3.57 20.21
CA ARG A 51 9.16 2.72 20.22
C ARG A 51 7.94 3.52 20.69
N HIS A 52 6.96 3.65 19.85
CA HIS A 52 5.71 4.34 20.18
C HIS A 52 4.83 3.48 21.08
N SER A 53 4.27 4.08 22.15
CA SER A 53 3.32 3.38 23.05
C SER A 53 2.01 3.00 22.37
N SER A 54 1.69 3.67 21.26
CA SER A 54 0.48 3.42 20.48
C SER A 54 0.49 2.13 19.65
N ILE A 55 1.63 1.45 19.52
CA ILE A 55 1.77 0.22 18.72
C ILE A 55 0.76 -0.84 19.14
N GLU A 56 0.65 -1.12 20.43
CA GLU A 56 -0.25 -2.14 20.96
C GLU A 56 -1.73 -1.80 20.71
N ALA A 57 -2.10 -0.52 20.87
CA ALA A 57 -3.44 -0.03 20.58
C ALA A 57 -3.74 -0.13 19.08
N GLY A 58 -2.78 0.21 18.23
CA GLY A 58 -2.89 0.08 16.77
C GLY A 58 -3.05 -1.36 16.31
N VAL A 59 -2.25 -2.29 16.84
CA VAL A 59 -2.40 -3.73 16.55
C VAL A 59 -3.78 -4.25 16.95
N LYS A 60 -4.28 -3.85 18.13
CA LYS A 60 -5.61 -4.23 18.61
C LYS A 60 -6.70 -3.67 17.66
N ALA A 61 -6.60 -2.40 17.29
CA ALA A 61 -7.55 -1.75 16.39
C ALA A 61 -7.57 -2.43 15.01
N LEU A 62 -6.40 -2.73 14.43
CA LEU A 62 -6.29 -3.43 13.14
C LEU A 62 -6.91 -4.84 13.18
N LYS A 63 -6.74 -5.59 14.27
CA LYS A 63 -7.41 -6.88 14.47
C LYS A 63 -8.93 -6.73 14.53
N THR A 64 -9.43 -5.73 15.26
CA THR A 64 -10.87 -5.44 15.35
C THR A 64 -11.43 -5.02 13.98
N LEU A 65 -10.69 -4.23 13.20
CA LEU A 65 -11.07 -3.93 11.81
C LEU A 65 -11.11 -5.21 10.95
N GLY A 66 -10.16 -6.14 11.14
CA GLY A 66 -10.15 -7.41 10.45
C GLY A 66 -11.39 -8.26 10.72
N GLU A 67 -11.81 -8.34 11.98
CA GLU A 67 -13.06 -9.03 12.38
C GLU A 67 -14.30 -8.40 11.73
N LYS A 68 -14.32 -7.06 11.59
CA LYS A 68 -15.43 -6.31 10.99
C LYS A 68 -15.43 -6.40 9.46
N ASP A 69 -14.26 -6.26 8.82
CA ASP A 69 -14.12 -6.01 7.39
C ASP A 69 -13.68 -7.27 6.61
N GLY A 70 -13.47 -8.41 7.29
CA GLY A 70 -13.22 -9.70 6.67
C GLY A 70 -11.78 -9.95 6.24
N PHE A 71 -10.79 -9.50 7.00
CA PHE A 71 -9.38 -9.83 6.79
C PHE A 71 -8.71 -10.34 8.09
N GLU A 72 -7.62 -11.05 7.96
CA GLU A 72 -6.83 -11.56 9.09
C GLU A 72 -5.52 -10.79 9.29
N VAL A 73 -5.17 -10.55 10.54
CA VAL A 73 -3.98 -9.79 10.94
C VAL A 73 -2.99 -10.68 11.67
N THR A 74 -1.79 -10.82 11.09
CA THR A 74 -0.61 -11.41 11.72
C THR A 74 0.39 -10.31 12.07
N GLN A 75 0.54 -10.01 13.38
CA GLN A 75 1.54 -9.05 13.85
C GLN A 75 2.89 -9.73 14.10
N THR A 76 3.98 -9.07 13.73
CA THR A 76 5.35 -9.53 13.99
C THR A 76 6.34 -8.38 14.16
N GLU A 77 7.39 -8.59 14.94
CA GLU A 77 8.61 -7.77 14.99
C GLU A 77 9.82 -8.54 14.42
N ASP A 78 9.58 -9.79 14.02
CA ASP A 78 10.64 -10.63 13.49
C ASP A 78 10.88 -10.32 12.00
N ALA A 79 12.03 -9.68 11.72
CA ALA A 79 12.45 -9.35 10.36
C ALA A 79 12.69 -10.61 9.48
N PHE A 80 12.88 -11.81 10.06
CA PHE A 80 12.94 -13.05 9.28
C PHE A 80 11.61 -13.35 8.56
N SER A 81 10.51 -12.70 8.96
CA SER A 81 9.24 -12.76 8.24
C SER A 81 9.33 -12.19 6.81
N PHE A 82 10.34 -11.36 6.50
CA PHE A 82 10.62 -10.82 5.17
C PHE A 82 11.42 -11.83 4.33
N HIS A 83 10.77 -12.95 4.03
CA HIS A 83 11.27 -14.02 3.20
C HIS A 83 10.26 -14.32 2.07
N PRO A 84 10.67 -14.61 0.82
CA PRO A 84 9.75 -14.77 -0.31
C PRO A 84 8.61 -15.76 -0.04
N ASP A 85 8.90 -16.92 0.58
CA ASP A 85 7.88 -17.93 0.88
C ASP A 85 6.89 -17.52 1.97
N ASN A 86 7.24 -16.57 2.81
CA ASN A 86 6.34 -16.02 3.81
C ASN A 86 5.54 -14.83 3.24
N LEU A 87 6.22 -13.87 2.59
CA LEU A 87 5.58 -12.68 2.03
C LEU A 87 4.46 -13.01 1.04
N LYS A 88 4.60 -14.07 0.24
CA LYS A 88 3.57 -14.49 -0.73
C LYS A 88 2.21 -14.88 -0.12
N LYS A 89 2.15 -15.11 1.20
CA LYS A 89 0.92 -15.44 1.93
C LYS A 89 0.05 -14.19 2.16
N TYR A 90 0.65 -13.00 2.14
CA TYR A 90 0.02 -11.75 2.50
C TYR A 90 -0.35 -10.95 1.25
N GLN A 91 -1.55 -10.35 1.25
CA GLN A 91 -1.99 -9.40 0.25
C GLN A 91 -1.49 -8.00 0.57
N LEU A 92 -1.28 -7.71 1.86
CA LEU A 92 -0.82 -6.42 2.36
C LEU A 92 0.26 -6.63 3.44
N VAL A 93 1.36 -5.88 3.33
CA VAL A 93 2.34 -5.69 4.40
C VAL A 93 2.18 -4.27 4.95
N LEU A 94 1.83 -4.16 6.23
CA LEU A 94 1.58 -2.90 6.92
C LEU A 94 2.69 -2.63 7.93
N PHE A 95 3.35 -1.48 7.79
CA PHE A 95 4.33 -0.97 8.76
C PHE A 95 3.61 -0.03 9.74
N LEU A 96 3.51 -0.44 10.99
CA LEU A 96 2.88 0.35 12.06
C LEU A 96 3.96 0.89 12.98
N SER A 97 4.21 2.18 12.90
CA SER A 97 5.16 2.93 13.74
C SER A 97 6.53 2.23 13.87
N THR A 98 7.03 1.65 12.77
CA THR A 98 8.41 1.16 12.67
C THR A 98 9.37 2.34 12.71
N THR A 99 10.63 2.14 13.17
CA THR A 99 11.62 3.21 13.23
C THR A 99 13.03 2.73 12.89
N LEU A 100 13.78 3.57 12.15
CA LEU A 100 15.14 3.36 11.69
C LEU A 100 15.32 2.08 10.85
N GLU A 101 16.54 1.52 10.78
CA GLU A 101 16.84 0.38 9.91
C GLU A 101 16.35 -0.93 10.55
N VAL A 102 15.30 -1.51 10.01
CA VAL A 102 14.62 -2.71 10.55
C VAL A 102 14.83 -3.97 9.73
N LEU A 103 15.26 -3.82 8.46
CA LEU A 103 15.51 -4.91 7.52
C LEU A 103 16.99 -4.93 7.08
N ASN A 104 17.55 -6.12 6.86
CA ASN A 104 18.82 -6.27 6.17
C ASN A 104 18.63 -6.35 4.65
N GLU A 105 19.72 -6.28 3.86
CA GLU A 105 19.70 -6.27 2.40
C GLU A 105 18.90 -7.45 1.78
N ASN A 106 19.00 -8.66 2.33
CA ASN A 106 18.25 -9.82 1.83
C ASN A 106 16.74 -9.67 2.06
N GLN A 107 16.35 -9.14 3.22
CA GLN A 107 14.96 -8.86 3.58
C GLN A 107 14.40 -7.70 2.75
N GLN A 108 15.18 -6.64 2.55
CA GLN A 108 14.86 -5.53 1.65
C GLN A 108 14.61 -6.04 0.23
N LYS A 109 15.52 -6.87 -0.29
CA LYS A 109 15.36 -7.45 -1.64
C LYS A 109 14.14 -8.35 -1.77
N ALA A 110 13.82 -9.13 -0.75
CA ALA A 110 12.62 -9.96 -0.73
C ALA A 110 11.34 -9.09 -0.75
N PHE A 111 11.33 -8.01 0.02
CA PHE A 111 10.21 -7.08 0.09
C PHE A 111 10.07 -6.24 -1.20
N GLU A 112 11.17 -5.76 -1.78
CA GLU A 112 11.18 -5.11 -3.09
C GLU A 112 10.56 -5.99 -4.18
N ASN A 113 10.93 -7.28 -4.21
CA ASN A 113 10.34 -8.23 -5.14
C ASN A 113 8.84 -8.45 -4.87
N TYR A 114 8.42 -8.51 -3.59
CA TYR A 114 7.01 -8.62 -3.22
C TYR A 114 6.18 -7.45 -3.76
N ILE A 115 6.63 -6.22 -3.55
CA ILE A 115 5.96 -5.00 -4.05
C ILE A 115 5.94 -4.97 -5.57
N SER A 116 7.09 -5.22 -6.23
CA SER A 116 7.21 -5.16 -7.69
C SER A 116 6.36 -6.22 -8.40
N ASN A 117 5.96 -7.28 -7.71
CA ASN A 117 5.04 -8.30 -8.21
C ASN A 117 3.57 -8.07 -7.76
N GLY A 118 3.21 -6.87 -7.35
CA GLY A 118 1.84 -6.47 -7.05
C GLY A 118 1.41 -6.66 -5.59
N GLY A 119 2.33 -6.96 -4.68
CA GLY A 119 2.06 -6.94 -3.24
C GLY A 119 1.79 -5.51 -2.76
N ALA A 120 0.86 -5.33 -1.81
CA ALA A 120 0.51 -4.00 -1.32
C ALA A 120 1.30 -3.60 -0.06
N PHE A 121 1.46 -2.28 0.12
CA PHE A 121 2.09 -1.65 1.27
C PHE A 121 1.16 -0.64 1.92
N MET A 122 1.17 -0.59 3.25
CA MET A 122 0.58 0.50 4.02
C MET A 122 1.55 0.94 5.12
N GLY A 123 1.78 2.26 5.23
CA GLY A 123 2.56 2.86 6.32
C GLY A 123 1.67 3.69 7.24
N ILE A 124 1.87 3.54 8.55
CA ILE A 124 1.20 4.35 9.58
C ILE A 124 2.25 5.05 10.43
N HIS A 125 2.11 6.36 10.56
CA HIS A 125 2.90 7.24 11.41
C HIS A 125 4.41 7.09 11.20
N ALA A 126 5.15 6.55 12.17
CA ALA A 126 6.61 6.43 12.10
C ALA A 126 7.11 5.42 11.04
N ALA A 127 6.21 4.81 10.24
CA ALA A 127 6.65 4.15 9.01
C ALA A 127 7.43 5.11 8.08
N ALA A 128 7.22 6.43 8.17
CA ALA A 128 8.04 7.42 7.47
C ALA A 128 9.41 7.70 8.11
N ASP A 129 9.63 7.25 9.35
CA ASP A 129 10.89 7.32 10.11
C ASP A 129 11.68 6.00 10.02
N THR A 130 11.63 5.34 8.88
CA THR A 130 12.13 3.97 8.69
C THR A 130 12.95 3.85 7.42
N GLU A 131 14.02 3.00 7.42
CA GLU A 131 14.79 2.58 6.23
C GLU A 131 15.36 3.77 5.44
N TYR A 132 16.02 4.69 6.10
CA TYR A 132 16.61 5.90 5.47
C TYR A 132 17.73 5.58 4.48
N GLU A 133 18.43 4.45 4.67
CA GLU A 133 19.53 4.03 3.83
C GLU A 133 19.07 3.23 2.60
N TRP A 134 17.75 2.97 2.46
CA TRP A 134 17.18 2.20 1.37
C TRP A 134 16.28 3.05 0.45
N PRO A 135 16.81 3.56 -0.69
CA PRO A 135 16.08 4.49 -1.57
C PRO A 135 14.76 3.94 -2.14
N PHE A 136 14.63 2.61 -2.27
CA PHE A 136 13.38 1.98 -2.70
C PHE A 136 12.28 2.23 -1.67
N TYR A 137 12.59 2.08 -0.37
CA TYR A 137 11.62 2.31 0.69
C TYR A 137 11.14 3.76 0.74
N GLY A 138 12.05 4.73 0.56
CA GLY A 138 11.67 6.14 0.50
C GLY A 138 10.68 6.46 -0.63
N LYS A 139 10.84 5.79 -1.78
CA LYS A 139 9.86 5.88 -2.87
C LYS A 139 8.55 5.17 -2.50
N LEU A 140 8.62 4.03 -1.81
CA LEU A 140 7.47 3.22 -1.43
C LEU A 140 6.60 3.91 -0.37
N VAL A 141 7.21 4.40 0.72
CA VAL A 141 6.49 5.12 1.79
C VAL A 141 6.04 6.51 1.32
N GLY A 142 6.70 7.08 0.32
CA GLY A 142 6.34 8.32 -0.35
C GLY A 142 6.98 9.59 0.20
N ALA A 143 7.49 9.58 1.44
CA ALA A 143 8.27 10.65 2.06
C ALA A 143 8.96 10.14 3.31
N TYR A 144 10.03 10.82 3.71
CA TYR A 144 10.68 10.56 4.99
C TYR A 144 10.31 11.61 6.04
N PHE A 145 10.25 11.16 7.28
CA PHE A 145 10.19 12.06 8.43
C PHE A 145 11.39 12.99 8.46
N GLU A 146 11.16 14.27 8.76
CA GLU A 146 12.18 15.28 8.94
C GLU A 146 12.22 15.81 10.38
N SER A 147 11.06 16.21 10.90
CA SER A 147 10.90 16.76 12.23
C SER A 147 9.42 16.73 12.65
N HIS A 148 9.17 17.08 13.91
CA HIS A 148 7.86 17.40 14.45
C HIS A 148 7.98 18.50 15.52
N PRO A 149 6.91 19.22 15.89
CA PRO A 149 6.89 20.07 17.09
C PRO A 149 7.23 19.25 18.34
N ASN A 150 7.95 19.83 19.31
CA ASN A 150 8.45 19.09 20.46
C ASN A 150 7.84 19.53 21.81
N ASP A 151 7.27 20.72 21.89
CA ASP A 151 6.74 21.26 23.15
C ASP A 151 5.46 22.10 22.90
N PRO A 152 4.29 21.47 22.98
CA PRO A 152 4.08 20.02 23.06
C PRO A 152 4.26 19.34 21.69
N ASN A 153 4.55 18.02 21.71
CA ASN A 153 4.64 17.22 20.46
C ASN A 153 3.27 16.84 19.91
N VAL A 154 2.25 16.66 20.78
CA VAL A 154 0.86 16.40 20.35
C VAL A 154 0.10 17.72 20.30
N LEU A 155 -0.38 18.06 19.11
CA LEU A 155 -1.09 19.31 18.82
C LEU A 155 -2.41 19.05 18.13
N THR A 156 -3.42 19.86 18.46
CA THR A 156 -4.66 19.89 17.68
C THR A 156 -4.41 20.67 16.38
N ALA A 157 -4.71 20.02 15.25
CA ALA A 157 -4.62 20.64 13.94
C ALA A 157 -5.83 20.31 13.07
N GLN A 158 -6.07 21.14 12.09
CA GLN A 158 -7.07 20.96 11.07
C GLN A 158 -6.47 20.27 9.84
N MET A 159 -7.16 19.27 9.33
CA MET A 159 -6.84 18.60 8.08
C MET A 159 -7.91 18.89 7.04
N ARG A 160 -7.52 18.97 5.78
CA ARG A 160 -8.40 19.17 4.64
C ARG A 160 -8.33 17.96 3.70
N VAL A 161 -9.48 17.30 3.48
CA VAL A 161 -9.61 16.23 2.50
C VAL A 161 -9.61 16.80 1.09
N LEU A 162 -8.67 16.35 0.26
CA LEU A 162 -8.51 16.79 -1.13
C LEU A 162 -9.25 15.90 -2.13
N ASP A 163 -9.33 14.61 -1.86
CA ASP A 163 -10.09 13.64 -2.65
C ASP A 163 -11.08 12.89 -1.74
N SER A 164 -12.36 13.24 -1.84
CA SER A 164 -13.45 12.61 -1.09
C SER A 164 -14.03 11.35 -1.76
N LYS A 165 -13.44 10.88 -2.86
CA LYS A 165 -13.91 9.68 -3.57
C LYS A 165 -13.05 8.45 -3.27
N HIS A 166 -11.82 8.64 -2.81
CA HIS A 166 -10.93 7.55 -2.47
C HIS A 166 -11.48 6.74 -1.29
N PRO A 167 -11.35 5.40 -1.24
CA PRO A 167 -11.85 4.57 -0.14
C PRO A 167 -11.48 5.08 1.25
N ALA A 168 -10.22 5.54 1.44
CA ALA A 168 -9.73 6.04 2.72
C ALA A 168 -10.33 7.37 3.17
N THR A 169 -11.05 8.09 2.30
CA THR A 169 -11.53 9.44 2.60
C THR A 169 -13.02 9.65 2.31
N LYS A 170 -13.67 8.69 1.63
CA LYS A 170 -15.08 8.83 1.20
C LYS A 170 -16.09 9.02 2.35
N ASN A 171 -15.74 8.54 3.55
CA ASN A 171 -16.58 8.66 4.74
C ASN A 171 -16.12 9.78 5.69
N LEU A 172 -15.04 10.51 5.33
CA LEU A 172 -14.51 11.57 6.18
C LEU A 172 -15.22 12.91 5.92
N PRO A 173 -15.31 13.79 6.94
CA PRO A 173 -15.68 15.18 6.71
C PRO A 173 -14.60 15.87 5.87
N LEU A 174 -14.99 16.83 5.02
CA LEU A 174 -14.03 17.58 4.17
C LEU A 174 -13.00 18.36 4.98
N SER A 175 -13.35 18.75 6.20
CA SER A 175 -12.46 19.34 7.20
C SER A 175 -12.55 18.49 8.48
N TRP A 176 -11.41 18.04 8.96
CA TRP A 176 -11.28 17.13 10.09
C TRP A 176 -10.26 17.68 11.09
N THR A 177 -10.69 17.96 12.31
CA THR A 177 -9.83 18.48 13.37
C THR A 177 -9.59 17.42 14.43
N ARG A 178 -8.32 17.14 14.74
CA ARG A 178 -7.93 16.15 15.76
C ARG A 178 -6.56 16.48 16.34
N ALA A 179 -6.23 15.85 17.46
CA ALA A 179 -4.93 15.93 18.09
C ALA A 179 -4.07 14.72 17.70
N ASP A 180 -2.86 14.99 17.24
CA ASP A 180 -1.83 13.97 16.98
C ASP A 180 -0.44 14.62 17.01
N GLU A 181 0.63 13.83 16.82
CA GLU A 181 1.97 14.33 16.50
C GLU A 181 2.07 14.53 14.99
N TRP A 182 2.33 15.73 14.56
CA TRP A 182 2.34 16.11 13.16
C TRP A 182 3.74 16.12 12.60
N TYR A 183 4.05 15.16 11.73
CA TYR A 183 5.34 15.07 11.04
C TYR A 183 5.45 16.10 9.93
N ASN A 184 6.60 16.77 9.88
CA ASN A 184 7.12 17.42 8.69
C ASN A 184 7.90 16.40 7.87
N TYR A 185 7.82 16.51 6.55
CA TYR A 185 8.37 15.52 5.64
C TYR A 185 9.44 16.11 4.74
N LYS A 186 10.46 15.29 4.43
CA LYS A 186 11.48 15.54 3.41
C LYS A 186 11.44 14.48 2.31
N ASN A 187 12.10 14.78 1.17
CA ASN A 187 12.23 13.86 0.04
C ASN A 187 10.87 13.31 -0.44
N ILE A 188 9.85 14.18 -0.47
CA ILE A 188 8.51 13.81 -0.90
C ILE A 188 8.56 13.30 -2.34
N ASN A 189 8.10 12.06 -2.57
CA ASN A 189 8.04 11.43 -3.88
C ASN A 189 7.02 12.19 -4.77
N PRO A 190 7.40 12.66 -5.96
CA PRO A 190 6.52 13.41 -6.84
C PRO A 190 5.34 12.56 -7.39
N ASP A 191 5.41 11.25 -7.31
CA ASP A 191 4.37 10.34 -7.81
C ASP A 191 3.23 10.12 -6.80
N ILE A 192 3.32 10.62 -5.56
CA ILE A 192 2.24 10.49 -4.59
C ILE A 192 1.01 11.29 -5.00
N LYS A 193 -0.15 10.71 -4.73
CA LYS A 193 -1.46 11.37 -4.83
C LYS A 193 -1.95 11.69 -3.44
N VAL A 194 -1.91 12.98 -3.10
CA VAL A 194 -2.26 13.45 -1.76
C VAL A 194 -3.77 13.38 -1.56
N LEU A 195 -4.19 12.73 -0.48
CA LEU A 195 -5.59 12.58 -0.07
C LEU A 195 -6.02 13.61 0.97
N ILE A 196 -5.11 13.92 1.90
CA ILE A 196 -5.37 14.83 3.02
C ILE A 196 -4.16 15.72 3.20
N ASN A 197 -4.40 17.03 3.26
CA ASN A 197 -3.44 18.04 3.69
C ASN A 197 -3.65 18.42 5.14
N LEU A 198 -2.55 18.71 5.83
CA LEU A 198 -2.52 19.34 7.12
C LEU A 198 -2.49 20.87 6.93
N GLU A 199 -3.37 21.60 7.61
CA GLU A 199 -3.46 23.06 7.53
C GLU A 199 -2.51 23.69 8.57
N GLU A 200 -1.32 24.13 8.14
CA GLU A 200 -0.27 24.64 9.04
C GLU A 200 -0.68 25.90 9.80
N ASP A 201 -1.61 26.69 9.27
CA ASP A 201 -2.17 27.85 9.97
C ASP A 201 -2.99 27.48 11.22
N SER A 202 -3.35 26.20 11.38
CA SER A 202 -4.15 25.71 12.50
C SER A 202 -3.34 25.25 13.72
N TYR A 203 -2.01 25.13 13.59
CA TYR A 203 -1.09 24.73 14.66
C TYR A 203 0.28 25.39 14.49
N SER A 204 1.24 25.14 15.39
CA SER A 204 2.59 25.69 15.31
C SER A 204 3.61 24.60 15.00
N GLY A 205 4.61 24.92 14.16
CA GLY A 205 5.76 24.05 13.89
C GLY A 205 5.67 23.23 12.59
N GLY A 206 4.68 23.49 11.74
CA GLY A 206 4.67 23.00 10.37
C GLY A 206 5.75 23.65 9.52
N THR A 207 6.38 22.90 8.60
CA THR A 207 7.47 23.38 7.72
C THR A 207 7.33 22.94 6.26
N ASN A 208 6.25 22.24 5.90
CA ASN A 208 5.95 21.86 4.52
C ASN A 208 5.10 22.89 3.76
N GLY A 209 4.58 23.91 4.46
CA GLY A 209 3.82 25.01 3.90
C GLY A 209 2.39 24.64 3.49
N ALA A 210 1.82 25.38 2.55
CA ALA A 210 0.41 25.24 2.16
C ALA A 210 0.03 23.86 1.56
N ASN A 211 1.01 23.07 1.15
CA ASN A 211 0.82 21.73 0.59
C ASN A 211 1.47 20.68 1.50
N HIS A 212 1.11 20.67 2.77
CA HIS A 212 1.62 19.73 3.76
C HIS A 212 0.84 18.40 3.67
N PRO A 213 1.33 17.35 2.95
CA PRO A 213 0.62 16.11 2.84
C PRO A 213 0.67 15.35 4.17
N ILE A 214 -0.48 14.79 4.61
CA ILE A 214 -0.52 13.95 5.81
C ILE A 214 -1.07 12.55 5.53
N ALA A 215 -1.74 12.35 4.39
CA ALA A 215 -2.10 11.04 3.89
C ALA A 215 -2.04 11.03 2.36
N TRP A 216 -1.54 9.94 1.78
CA TRP A 216 -1.36 9.78 0.33
C TRP A 216 -1.33 8.32 -0.10
N TYR A 217 -1.39 8.12 -1.42
CA TYR A 217 -1.23 6.83 -2.07
C TYR A 217 -0.47 6.95 -3.39
N HIS A 218 0.04 5.83 -3.90
CA HIS A 218 0.59 5.69 -5.25
C HIS A 218 0.67 4.21 -5.66
N GLU A 219 0.98 3.97 -6.96
CA GLU A 219 1.16 2.64 -7.55
C GLU A 219 2.44 2.56 -8.39
N SER A 220 3.38 3.49 -8.18
CA SER A 220 4.54 3.69 -9.05
C SER A 220 5.59 2.58 -9.00
N LEU A 221 5.49 1.63 -8.07
CA LEU A 221 6.46 0.54 -7.87
C LEU A 221 5.90 -0.86 -8.17
N GLY A 222 4.71 -0.95 -8.76
CA GLY A 222 4.08 -2.21 -9.16
C GLY A 222 2.97 -2.69 -8.24
N GLY A 223 3.01 -2.36 -6.95
CA GLY A 223 1.95 -2.60 -5.96
C GLY A 223 1.27 -1.31 -5.52
N ARG A 224 0.11 -1.43 -4.87
CA ARG A 224 -0.58 -0.31 -4.24
C ARG A 224 0.13 0.08 -2.95
N ALA A 225 0.42 1.37 -2.78
CA ALA A 225 1.04 1.92 -1.59
C ALA A 225 0.14 3.02 -0.99
N PHE A 226 -0.05 2.99 0.31
CA PHE A 226 -0.82 3.96 1.08
C PHE A 226 -0.05 4.37 2.33
N TYR A 227 -0.12 5.64 2.70
CA TYR A 227 0.47 6.15 3.93
C TYR A 227 -0.47 7.14 4.63
N THR A 228 -0.45 7.11 5.97
CA THR A 228 -1.08 8.11 6.84
C THR A 228 -0.17 8.49 7.99
N GLY A 229 0.01 9.80 8.23
CA GLY A 229 0.89 10.34 9.27
C GLY A 229 0.26 10.37 10.66
N GLY A 230 -1.05 10.14 10.82
CA GLY A 230 -1.68 9.99 12.13
C GLY A 230 -1.34 8.66 12.80
N GLY A 231 -1.58 8.56 14.13
CA GLY A 231 -1.38 7.32 14.88
C GLY A 231 -0.27 7.34 15.92
N HIS A 232 0.23 8.52 16.28
CA HIS A 232 1.19 8.65 17.37
C HIS A 232 0.59 8.27 18.73
N THR A 233 -0.65 8.65 18.96
CA THR A 233 -1.30 8.45 20.26
C THR A 233 -2.15 7.18 20.29
N GLU A 234 -2.30 6.58 21.47
CA GLU A 234 -3.24 5.47 21.68
C GLU A 234 -4.68 5.88 21.37
N ALA A 235 -5.06 7.12 21.72
CA ALA A 235 -6.37 7.71 21.45
C ALA A 235 -6.71 7.78 19.95
N SER A 236 -5.70 7.88 19.08
CA SER A 236 -5.89 7.82 17.62
C SER A 236 -6.59 6.53 17.20
N PHE A 237 -6.26 5.42 17.83
CA PHE A 237 -6.83 4.10 17.52
C PHE A 237 -8.17 3.81 18.22
N GLU A 238 -8.73 4.78 18.93
CA GLU A 238 -10.10 4.78 19.49
C GLU A 238 -11.02 5.75 18.74
N GLU A 239 -10.47 6.64 17.91
CA GLU A 239 -11.22 7.63 17.14
C GLU A 239 -11.91 6.99 15.93
N ALA A 240 -13.24 6.98 15.91
CA ALA A 240 -14.03 6.33 14.85
C ALA A 240 -13.69 6.84 13.44
N THR A 241 -13.49 8.16 13.29
CA THR A 241 -13.11 8.78 12.01
C THR A 241 -11.74 8.30 11.52
N PHE A 242 -10.76 8.15 12.42
CA PHE A 242 -9.44 7.61 12.07
C PHE A 242 -9.51 6.12 11.73
N LEU A 243 -10.32 5.34 12.45
CA LEU A 243 -10.55 3.92 12.15
C LEU A 243 -11.22 3.73 10.78
N ASP A 244 -12.18 4.57 10.40
CA ASP A 244 -12.79 4.57 9.05
C ASP A 244 -11.75 4.92 7.98
N HIS A 245 -10.84 5.87 8.25
CA HIS A 245 -9.71 6.20 7.37
C HIS A 245 -8.78 5.01 7.18
N LEU A 246 -8.40 4.30 8.25
CA LEU A 246 -7.55 3.12 8.19
C LEU A 246 -8.23 1.97 7.43
N SER A 247 -9.50 1.68 7.72
CA SER A 247 -10.30 0.67 7.02
C SER A 247 -10.34 0.93 5.51
N GLY A 248 -10.61 2.18 5.11
CA GLY A 248 -10.60 2.58 3.70
C GLY A 248 -9.22 2.48 3.04
N GLY A 249 -8.13 2.80 3.76
CA GLY A 249 -6.74 2.62 3.29
C GLY A 249 -6.40 1.14 3.07
N ILE A 250 -6.83 0.27 3.98
CA ILE A 250 -6.70 -1.19 3.84
C ILE A 250 -7.51 -1.69 2.64
N ALA A 251 -8.78 -1.26 2.50
CA ALA A 251 -9.63 -1.63 1.37
C ALA A 251 -8.98 -1.24 0.03
N TYR A 252 -8.43 -0.02 -0.09
CA TYR A 252 -7.65 0.40 -1.25
C TYR A 252 -6.46 -0.54 -1.52
N CYS A 253 -5.66 -0.84 -0.50
CA CYS A 253 -4.49 -1.72 -0.65
C CYS A 253 -4.89 -3.14 -1.09
N LEU A 254 -6.03 -3.66 -0.63
CA LEU A 254 -6.55 -4.98 -0.98
C LEU A 254 -7.27 -5.02 -2.34
N GLY A 255 -7.51 -3.87 -2.99
CA GLY A 255 -8.25 -3.79 -4.26
C GLY A 255 -9.74 -3.98 -4.11
N SER A 256 -10.30 -3.64 -2.94
CA SER A 256 -11.73 -3.75 -2.60
C SER A 256 -12.40 -2.38 -2.69
N ASP A 257 -12.29 -1.70 -3.83
CA ASP A 257 -12.74 -0.30 -4.06
C ASP A 257 -14.26 -0.20 -4.25
#